data_10631be55e537d52ba46bb64cb3ae056
#
_entry.id   10631be55e537d52ba46bb64cb3ae056
#
_cell.length_a   1.000
_cell.length_b   1.000
_cell.length_c   1.000
_cell.angle_alpha   90.00
_cell.angle_beta   90.00
_cell.angle_gamma   90.00
#
_symmetry.space_group_name_H-M   'P 1'
#
loop_
_entity.id
_entity.type
_entity.pdbx_description
1 polymer ?
#
loop_
_entity_poly.entity_id
_entity_poly.type
_entity_poly.pdbx_seq_one_letter_code
_entity_poly.pdbx_strand_id
1 'polypeptide(L)'
;MRTIPDSVVVGIGKGGSCKTTLATQLSGIWASEGKRILLADMDMQASASKVVGLDPDQHGAGRHLMDSIMYGDELVTVKARDNLDVVVAGRHTKTLSNHLVTAAGAPEAFALPFEKLLASGRFDRIVFDLPPSGSSRLADMAMQTGKYLLIPTSSGVDNIEGLRVLAGELDELDSNILLLGVVLMKISAAAPRKRAEAQQDVAEILAGVADPFQTIIREAGAAYDDSRKAGLFLHEYAEWASTISVRNQIQGRIKIPSNLADLAQEFYELADEVDDRIALAERLLEGNR
;
A
#
# COMPACT_ATOMS: atom_id res chain seq x y z
N MET A 1 13.37 -10.82 16.73
CA MET A 1 12.36 -10.95 15.64
C MET A 1 12.96 -10.47 14.35
N ARG A 2 12.66 -11.11 13.23
CA ARG A 2 13.24 -10.77 11.92
C ARG A 2 12.46 -9.61 11.30
N THR A 3 13.15 -8.62 10.76
CA THR A 3 12.52 -7.45 10.11
C THR A 3 12.98 -7.38 8.67
N ILE A 4 12.06 -7.31 7.71
CA ILE A 4 12.33 -7.11 6.30
C ILE A 4 12.75 -5.65 6.12
N PRO A 5 14.02 -5.35 5.77
CA PRO A 5 14.47 -3.98 5.58
C PRO A 5 13.73 -3.33 4.40
N ASP A 6 13.64 -2.01 4.36
CA ASP A 6 13.06 -1.23 3.26
C ASP A 6 11.66 -1.72 2.82
N SER A 7 10.85 -2.16 3.80
CA SER A 7 9.47 -2.60 3.57
C SER A 7 8.45 -1.64 4.15
N VAL A 8 7.44 -1.31 3.35
CA VAL A 8 6.28 -0.49 3.74
C VAL A 8 5.04 -1.37 3.72
N VAL A 9 4.43 -1.55 4.87
CA VAL A 9 3.17 -2.28 5.02
C VAL A 9 2.03 -1.29 4.94
N VAL A 10 1.18 -1.42 3.93
CA VAL A 10 -0.05 -0.65 3.80
C VAL A 10 -1.18 -1.49 4.35
N GLY A 11 -1.54 -1.22 5.56
CA GLY A 11 -2.38 -2.14 6.29
C GLY A 11 -3.38 -1.46 7.19
N ILE A 12 -4.15 -2.33 7.79
CA ILE A 12 -5.12 -2.09 8.84
C ILE A 12 -6.32 -1.23 8.45
N GLY A 13 -7.46 -1.58 9.00
CA GLY A 13 -8.74 -0.96 8.73
C GLY A 13 -9.73 -1.90 8.06
N LYS A 14 -10.99 -1.51 8.13
CA LYS A 14 -12.11 -2.23 7.53
C LYS A 14 -12.00 -2.28 6.01
N GLY A 15 -12.77 -3.14 5.37
CA GLY A 15 -12.92 -3.15 3.92
C GLY A 15 -13.28 -1.76 3.38
N GLY A 16 -12.67 -1.36 2.26
CA GLY A 16 -12.92 -0.04 1.65
C GLY A 16 -12.06 1.12 2.16
N SER A 17 -11.11 0.89 3.07
CA SER A 17 -10.17 1.90 3.61
C SER A 17 -9.08 2.37 2.65
N CYS A 18 -9.18 2.07 1.36
CA CYS A 18 -8.23 2.51 0.31
C CYS A 18 -6.81 1.92 0.38
N LYS A 19 -6.59 0.82 1.10
CA LYS A 19 -5.28 0.16 1.22
C LYS A 19 -4.66 -0.12 -0.15
N THR A 20 -5.35 -0.91 -0.96
CA THR A 20 -4.91 -1.26 -2.32
C THR A 20 -4.66 -0.03 -3.19
N THR A 21 -5.52 1.00 -3.10
CA THR A 21 -5.30 2.24 -3.83
C THR A 21 -4.00 2.91 -3.39
N LEU A 22 -3.79 3.05 -2.08
CA LEU A 22 -2.58 3.66 -1.54
C LEU A 22 -1.32 2.86 -1.92
N ALA A 23 -1.33 1.54 -1.68
CA ALA A 23 -0.20 0.67 -1.99
C ALA A 23 0.18 0.71 -3.48
N THR A 24 -0.82 0.62 -4.37
CA THR A 24 -0.57 0.60 -5.82
C THR A 24 -0.11 1.95 -6.34
N GLN A 25 -0.73 3.07 -5.92
CA GLN A 25 -0.36 4.40 -6.40
C GLN A 25 1.06 4.80 -5.93
N LEU A 26 1.41 4.57 -4.66
CA LEU A 26 2.77 4.83 -4.17
C LEU A 26 3.79 3.96 -4.89
N SER A 27 3.50 2.66 -5.09
CA SER A 27 4.39 1.77 -5.84
C SER A 27 4.62 2.24 -7.26
N GLY A 28 3.58 2.70 -7.95
CA GLY A 28 3.67 3.23 -9.30
C GLY A 28 4.50 4.52 -9.38
N ILE A 29 4.32 5.44 -8.44
CA ILE A 29 5.08 6.71 -8.37
C ILE A 29 6.56 6.42 -8.12
N TRP A 30 6.91 5.69 -7.06
CA TRP A 30 8.30 5.36 -6.77
C TRP A 30 8.99 4.61 -7.92
N ALA A 31 8.26 3.74 -8.64
CA ALA A 31 8.78 3.08 -9.82
C ALA A 31 9.03 4.07 -10.98
N SER A 32 8.14 5.03 -11.19
CA SER A 32 8.29 6.09 -12.21
C SER A 32 9.48 7.02 -11.90
N GLU A 33 9.83 7.18 -10.63
CA GLU A 33 11.00 7.92 -10.16
C GLU A 33 12.30 7.10 -10.20
N GLY A 34 12.24 5.87 -10.68
CA GLY A 34 13.40 5.00 -10.88
C GLY A 34 13.75 4.08 -9.71
N LYS A 35 12.99 4.05 -8.63
CA LYS A 35 13.17 3.07 -7.56
C LYS A 35 12.63 1.70 -8.00
N ARG A 36 13.38 0.64 -7.75
CA ARG A 36 12.97 -0.74 -8.05
C ARG A 36 12.02 -1.24 -6.96
N ILE A 37 10.75 -1.33 -7.28
CA ILE A 37 9.68 -1.64 -6.32
C ILE A 37 9.16 -3.05 -6.52
N LEU A 38 8.98 -3.77 -5.41
CA LEU A 38 8.19 -4.99 -5.35
C LEU A 38 6.88 -4.71 -4.63
N LEU A 39 5.77 -4.77 -5.37
CA LEU A 39 4.43 -4.75 -4.78
C LEU A 39 4.00 -6.17 -4.43
N ALA A 40 3.82 -6.45 -3.15
CA ALA A 40 3.42 -7.76 -2.66
C ALA A 40 1.93 -7.73 -2.28
N ASP A 41 1.08 -8.30 -3.15
CA ASP A 41 -0.36 -8.43 -2.92
C ASP A 41 -0.61 -9.59 -1.96
N MET A 42 -1.19 -9.30 -0.77
CA MET A 42 -1.45 -10.31 0.26
C MET A 42 -2.95 -10.67 0.37
N ASP A 43 -3.80 -10.07 -0.46
CA ASP A 43 -5.24 -10.33 -0.45
C ASP A 43 -5.60 -11.45 -1.43
N MET A 44 -6.34 -12.46 -0.97
CA MET A 44 -6.87 -13.53 -1.84
C MET A 44 -7.75 -13.01 -2.98
N GLN A 45 -8.30 -11.79 -2.86
CA GLN A 45 -9.06 -11.12 -3.94
C GLN A 45 -8.16 -10.63 -5.07
N ALA A 46 -6.86 -10.57 -4.85
CA ALA A 46 -5.83 -10.12 -5.80
C ALA A 46 -6.14 -8.72 -6.38
N SER A 47 -6.57 -7.81 -5.50
CA SER A 47 -7.02 -6.48 -5.93
C SER A 47 -5.87 -5.63 -6.44
N ALA A 48 -4.69 -5.66 -5.78
CA ALA A 48 -3.51 -4.94 -6.24
C ALA A 48 -3.01 -5.48 -7.57
N SER A 49 -2.93 -6.80 -7.70
CA SER A 49 -2.54 -7.48 -8.95
C SER A 49 -3.41 -7.04 -10.13
N LYS A 50 -4.73 -7.02 -9.95
CA LYS A 50 -5.68 -6.59 -10.99
C LYS A 50 -5.57 -5.10 -11.34
N VAL A 51 -5.37 -4.24 -10.33
CA VAL A 51 -5.21 -2.80 -10.53
C VAL A 51 -4.01 -2.48 -11.42
N VAL A 52 -2.92 -3.23 -11.28
CA VAL A 52 -1.73 -3.05 -12.12
C VAL A 52 -1.81 -3.75 -13.48
N GLY A 53 -2.95 -4.37 -13.80
CA GLY A 53 -3.22 -4.99 -15.09
C GLY A 53 -2.84 -6.47 -15.21
N LEU A 54 -2.55 -7.15 -14.09
CA LEU A 54 -2.20 -8.56 -14.09
C LEU A 54 -3.45 -9.43 -13.84
N ASP A 55 -3.58 -10.50 -14.63
CA ASP A 55 -4.58 -11.54 -14.38
C ASP A 55 -4.01 -12.59 -13.41
N PRO A 56 -4.56 -12.72 -12.19
CA PRO A 56 -4.03 -13.65 -11.20
C PRO A 56 -4.00 -15.11 -11.68
N ASP A 57 -4.97 -15.54 -12.46
CA ASP A 57 -5.05 -16.93 -12.91
C ASP A 57 -3.95 -17.28 -13.93
N GLN A 58 -3.50 -16.30 -14.72
CA GLN A 58 -2.36 -16.46 -15.64
C GLN A 58 -1.00 -16.44 -14.91
N HIS A 59 -0.94 -15.95 -13.68
CA HIS A 59 0.28 -15.77 -12.90
C HIS A 59 0.29 -16.58 -11.59
N GLY A 60 -0.30 -17.78 -11.63
CA GLY A 60 -0.22 -18.76 -10.54
C GLY A 60 -1.16 -18.50 -9.35
N ALA A 61 -1.94 -17.40 -9.35
CA ALA A 61 -2.98 -17.10 -8.36
C ALA A 61 -2.51 -17.26 -6.89
N GLY A 62 -1.33 -16.74 -6.55
CA GLY A 62 -0.72 -16.80 -5.23
C GLY A 62 0.13 -18.07 -4.97
N ARG A 63 0.24 -18.98 -5.95
CA ARG A 63 1.02 -20.21 -5.79
C ARG A 63 2.50 -19.93 -5.55
N HIS A 64 3.11 -19.00 -6.29
CA HIS A 64 4.53 -18.69 -6.16
C HIS A 64 4.92 -18.23 -4.75
N LEU A 65 4.08 -17.41 -4.13
CA LEU A 65 4.27 -17.01 -2.73
C LEU A 65 4.12 -18.22 -1.79
N MET A 66 3.10 -19.04 -2.03
CA MET A 66 2.84 -20.23 -1.23
C MET A 66 4.02 -21.22 -1.30
N ASP A 67 4.48 -21.56 -2.51
CA ASP A 67 5.57 -22.52 -2.71
C ASP A 67 6.88 -21.98 -2.12
N SER A 68 7.13 -20.68 -2.24
CA SER A 68 8.32 -20.05 -1.67
C SER A 68 8.35 -20.11 -0.14
N ILE A 69 7.22 -19.84 0.53
CA ILE A 69 7.14 -19.84 2.00
C ILE A 69 7.09 -21.27 2.54
N MET A 70 6.32 -22.17 1.92
CA MET A 70 6.11 -23.52 2.43
C MET A 70 7.26 -24.48 2.10
N TYR A 71 7.89 -24.32 0.93
CA TYR A 71 8.87 -25.28 0.43
C TYR A 71 10.26 -24.68 0.21
N GLY A 72 10.40 -23.35 0.33
CA GLY A 72 11.68 -22.65 0.16
C GLY A 72 12.06 -22.40 -1.29
N ASP A 73 11.12 -22.53 -2.21
CA ASP A 73 11.32 -22.24 -3.63
C ASP A 73 11.68 -20.76 -3.83
N GLU A 74 12.31 -20.42 -4.95
CA GLU A 74 12.56 -19.02 -5.29
C GLU A 74 11.24 -18.27 -5.50
N LEU A 75 11.11 -17.09 -4.87
CA LEU A 75 9.92 -16.26 -5.03
C LEU A 75 9.88 -15.64 -6.43
N VAL A 76 8.92 -16.09 -7.22
CA VAL A 76 8.69 -15.58 -8.57
C VAL A 76 7.90 -14.27 -8.51
N THR A 77 8.41 -13.25 -9.20
CA THR A 77 7.77 -11.94 -9.36
C THR A 77 7.36 -11.73 -10.81
N VAL A 78 6.32 -10.95 -11.03
CA VAL A 78 5.77 -10.65 -12.37
C VAL A 78 5.96 -9.17 -12.66
N LYS A 79 6.63 -8.84 -13.78
CA LYS A 79 6.83 -7.44 -14.18
C LYS A 79 5.49 -6.80 -14.56
N ALA A 80 5.14 -5.69 -13.89
CA ALA A 80 3.94 -4.90 -14.20
C ALA A 80 4.28 -3.62 -14.97
N ARG A 81 5.39 -2.95 -14.62
CA ARG A 81 5.91 -1.73 -15.27
C ARG A 81 7.44 -1.76 -15.24
N ASP A 82 8.07 -0.79 -15.85
CA ASP A 82 9.49 -0.55 -15.58
C ASP A 82 9.67 -0.23 -14.10
N ASN A 83 10.68 -0.85 -13.49
CA ASN A 83 10.97 -0.77 -12.05
C ASN A 83 9.85 -1.25 -11.10
N LEU A 84 8.80 -1.90 -11.58
CA LEU A 84 7.72 -2.42 -10.75
C LEU A 84 7.42 -3.88 -11.08
N ASP A 85 7.75 -4.76 -10.15
CA ASP A 85 7.32 -6.16 -10.16
C ASP A 85 6.24 -6.39 -9.09
N VAL A 86 5.48 -7.46 -9.26
CA VAL A 86 4.40 -7.85 -8.37
C VAL A 86 4.53 -9.30 -7.91
N VAL A 87 4.35 -9.54 -6.62
CA VAL A 87 4.01 -10.87 -6.10
C VAL A 87 2.49 -10.99 -6.20
N VAL A 88 2.05 -11.81 -7.14
CA VAL A 88 0.62 -11.93 -7.49
C VAL A 88 -0.10 -12.80 -6.47
N ALA A 89 -1.17 -12.28 -5.89
CA ALA A 89 -2.07 -13.01 -4.97
C ALA A 89 -3.13 -13.83 -5.71
N GLY A 90 -4.01 -14.47 -4.95
CA GLY A 90 -5.16 -15.21 -5.46
C GLY A 90 -5.59 -16.35 -4.54
N ARG A 91 -6.25 -17.38 -5.10
CA ARG A 91 -6.84 -18.47 -4.31
C ARG A 91 -5.83 -19.22 -3.42
N HIS A 92 -4.57 -19.35 -3.85
CA HIS A 92 -3.53 -20.04 -3.06
C HIS A 92 -3.05 -19.22 -1.87
N THR A 93 -3.24 -17.90 -1.87
CA THR A 93 -2.97 -17.02 -0.73
C THR A 93 -3.77 -17.43 0.50
N LYS A 94 -5.03 -17.87 0.31
CA LYS A 94 -5.86 -18.41 1.40
C LYS A 94 -5.30 -19.72 1.98
N THR A 95 -4.83 -20.61 1.10
CA THR A 95 -4.22 -21.88 1.53
C THR A 95 -2.96 -21.62 2.36
N LEU A 96 -2.10 -20.71 1.90
CA LEU A 96 -0.92 -20.28 2.63
C LEU A 96 -1.28 -19.65 3.98
N SER A 97 -2.26 -18.75 4.02
CA SER A 97 -2.72 -18.12 5.28
C SER A 97 -3.16 -19.17 6.29
N ASN A 98 -3.93 -20.18 5.87
CA ASN A 98 -4.34 -21.27 6.75
C ASN A 98 -3.16 -22.10 7.26
N HIS A 99 -2.17 -22.38 6.42
CA HIS A 99 -0.96 -23.10 6.82
C HIS A 99 -0.18 -22.35 7.89
N LEU A 100 -0.02 -21.04 7.75
CA LEU A 100 0.73 -20.19 8.68
C LEU A 100 0.09 -20.06 10.07
N VAL A 101 -1.16 -20.47 10.27
CA VAL A 101 -1.82 -20.47 11.59
C VAL A 101 -1.09 -21.43 12.56
N THR A 102 -0.62 -22.56 12.05
CA THR A 102 -0.01 -23.62 12.89
C THR A 102 1.48 -23.84 12.61
N ALA A 103 2.04 -23.14 11.63
CA ALA A 103 3.44 -23.30 11.26
C ALA A 103 4.36 -22.71 12.33
N ALA A 104 5.27 -23.53 12.86
CA ALA A 104 6.35 -23.05 13.71
C ALA A 104 7.32 -22.19 12.89
N GLY A 105 7.78 -21.06 13.44
CA GLY A 105 8.67 -20.13 12.74
C GLY A 105 8.02 -19.43 11.54
N ALA A 106 6.71 -19.26 11.55
CA ALA A 106 5.95 -18.63 10.47
C ALA A 106 6.48 -17.22 10.09
N PRO A 107 6.82 -16.32 11.03
CA PRO A 107 7.37 -15.01 10.69
C PRO A 107 8.70 -15.11 9.92
N GLU A 108 9.60 -15.99 10.34
CA GLU A 108 10.89 -16.22 9.70
C GLU A 108 10.72 -16.81 8.29
N ALA A 109 9.83 -17.78 8.13
CA ALA A 109 9.52 -18.40 6.85
C ALA A 109 8.91 -17.37 5.87
N PHE A 110 8.05 -16.49 6.37
CA PHE A 110 7.45 -15.41 5.59
C PHE A 110 8.50 -14.37 5.16
N ALA A 111 9.37 -13.93 6.08
CA ALA A 111 10.33 -12.85 5.79
C ALA A 111 11.42 -13.27 4.81
N LEU A 112 11.90 -14.52 4.88
CA LEU A 112 13.08 -15.00 4.18
C LEU A 112 13.08 -14.76 2.66
N PRO A 113 12.02 -15.07 1.89
CA PRO A 113 12.01 -14.82 0.45
C PRO A 113 12.12 -13.33 0.08
N PHE A 114 11.49 -12.46 0.86
CA PHE A 114 11.54 -11.01 0.63
C PHE A 114 12.92 -10.43 0.94
N GLU A 115 13.54 -10.85 2.04
CA GLU A 115 14.90 -10.45 2.39
C GLU A 115 15.91 -10.89 1.32
N LYS A 116 15.78 -12.11 0.78
CA LYS A 116 16.63 -12.58 -0.32
C LYS A 116 16.52 -11.70 -1.55
N LEU A 117 15.30 -11.26 -1.90
CA LEU A 117 15.06 -10.38 -3.03
C LEU A 117 15.69 -8.99 -2.83
N LEU A 118 15.58 -8.40 -1.63
CA LEU A 118 16.26 -7.15 -1.30
C LEU A 118 17.78 -7.32 -1.32
N ALA A 119 18.30 -8.35 -0.66
CA ALA A 119 19.74 -8.63 -0.60
C ALA A 119 20.37 -8.88 -1.97
N SER A 120 19.60 -9.40 -2.93
CA SER A 120 20.07 -9.58 -4.32
C SER A 120 20.22 -8.24 -5.07
N GLY A 121 19.75 -7.14 -4.53
CA GLY A 121 19.73 -5.83 -5.18
C GLY A 121 18.74 -5.72 -6.33
N ARG A 122 17.77 -6.65 -6.45
CA ARG A 122 16.71 -6.56 -7.48
C ARG A 122 15.71 -5.46 -7.17
N PHE A 123 15.46 -5.19 -5.89
CA PHE A 123 14.49 -4.21 -5.42
C PHE A 123 15.11 -3.29 -4.38
N ASP A 124 14.68 -2.05 -4.37
CA ASP A 124 15.06 -1.03 -3.39
C ASP A 124 14.03 -0.95 -2.26
N ARG A 125 12.77 -1.34 -2.55
CA ARG A 125 11.67 -1.29 -1.57
C ARG A 125 10.63 -2.37 -1.86
N ILE A 126 10.03 -2.90 -0.79
CA ILE A 126 8.86 -3.78 -0.86
C ILE A 126 7.65 -3.05 -0.28
N VAL A 127 6.52 -3.11 -0.99
CA VAL A 127 5.23 -2.59 -0.52
C VAL A 127 4.27 -3.75 -0.34
N PHE A 128 3.78 -3.96 0.86
CA PHE A 128 2.78 -4.97 1.16
C PHE A 128 1.37 -4.37 1.14
N ASP A 129 0.50 -4.84 0.25
CA ASP A 129 -0.93 -4.53 0.26
C ASP A 129 -1.68 -5.59 1.07
N LEU A 130 -2.17 -5.22 2.25
CA LEU A 130 -2.82 -6.16 3.15
C LEU A 130 -4.33 -6.31 2.91
N PRO A 131 -4.88 -7.51 3.13
CA PRO A 131 -6.32 -7.72 3.18
C PRO A 131 -6.97 -6.93 4.34
N PRO A 132 -8.29 -6.88 4.45
CA PRO A 132 -8.98 -6.33 5.61
C PRO A 132 -8.52 -6.98 6.93
N SER A 133 -8.45 -6.18 8.00
CA SER A 133 -7.98 -6.63 9.33
C SER A 133 -8.70 -7.89 9.80
N GLY A 134 -7.95 -8.78 10.47
CA GLY A 134 -8.46 -10.01 11.06
C GLY A 134 -8.84 -11.10 10.03
N SER A 135 -8.61 -10.87 8.72
CA SER A 135 -9.04 -11.80 7.67
C SER A 135 -7.96 -12.77 7.21
N SER A 136 -6.68 -12.56 7.58
CA SER A 136 -5.57 -13.34 7.03
C SER A 136 -4.35 -13.37 7.93
N ARG A 137 -3.81 -14.57 8.18
CA ARG A 137 -2.54 -14.75 8.89
C ARG A 137 -1.35 -14.15 8.14
N LEU A 138 -1.44 -13.98 6.82
CA LEU A 138 -0.43 -13.26 6.04
C LEU A 138 -0.33 -11.79 6.43
N ALA A 139 -1.46 -11.15 6.76
CA ALA A 139 -1.45 -9.78 7.26
C ALA A 139 -0.68 -9.70 8.59
N ASP A 140 -0.90 -10.64 9.50
CA ASP A 140 -0.17 -10.69 10.77
C ASP A 140 1.33 -10.88 10.53
N MET A 141 1.71 -11.76 9.58
CA MET A 141 3.13 -11.98 9.25
C MET A 141 3.78 -10.72 8.69
N ALA A 142 3.12 -10.03 7.75
CA ALA A 142 3.62 -8.77 7.21
C ALA A 142 3.73 -7.67 8.28
N MET A 143 2.79 -7.62 9.22
CA MET A 143 2.84 -6.71 10.37
C MET A 143 3.97 -7.04 11.35
N GLN A 144 4.23 -8.33 11.61
CA GLN A 144 5.29 -8.78 12.50
C GLN A 144 6.69 -8.62 11.91
N THR A 145 6.83 -8.68 10.59
CA THR A 145 8.14 -8.68 9.91
C THR A 145 8.41 -7.45 9.08
N GLY A 146 7.40 -6.63 8.81
CA GLY A 146 7.56 -5.36 8.10
C GLY A 146 8.29 -4.31 8.94
N LYS A 147 8.91 -3.33 8.26
CA LYS A 147 9.67 -2.28 8.93
C LYS A 147 8.84 -1.03 9.18
N TYR A 148 8.05 -0.61 8.21
CA TYR A 148 7.25 0.60 8.27
C TYR A 148 5.78 0.30 8.05
N LEU A 149 4.91 0.96 8.82
CA LEU A 149 3.46 0.86 8.69
C LEU A 149 2.87 2.19 8.22
N LEU A 150 2.04 2.12 7.21
CA LEU A 150 1.26 3.21 6.66
C LEU A 150 -0.23 2.87 6.70
N ILE A 151 -1.04 3.69 7.33
CA ILE A 151 -2.45 3.40 7.58
C ILE A 151 -3.33 4.37 6.80
N PRO A 152 -4.02 3.93 5.74
CA PRO A 152 -5.05 4.74 5.10
C PRO A 152 -6.35 4.72 5.90
N THR A 153 -6.96 5.89 6.08
CA THR A 153 -8.28 6.03 6.68
C THR A 153 -9.10 7.07 5.95
N SER A 154 -10.43 7.00 6.05
CA SER A 154 -11.32 8.04 5.54
C SER A 154 -12.03 8.73 6.70
N SER A 155 -12.55 9.93 6.48
CA SER A 155 -13.31 10.65 7.50
C SER A 155 -14.58 9.87 7.87
N GLY A 156 -14.76 9.61 9.14
CA GLY A 156 -15.95 8.96 9.70
C GLY A 156 -15.64 8.39 11.08
N VAL A 157 -16.59 8.56 11.99
CA VAL A 157 -16.44 8.13 13.39
C VAL A 157 -16.04 6.65 13.50
N ASP A 158 -16.62 5.79 12.66
CA ASP A 158 -16.31 4.36 12.66
C ASP A 158 -14.88 4.04 12.22
N ASN A 159 -14.29 4.87 11.35
CA ASN A 159 -12.92 4.69 10.89
C ASN A 159 -11.91 5.20 11.92
N ILE A 160 -12.26 6.26 12.60
CA ILE A 160 -11.47 6.87 13.67
C ILE A 160 -11.45 5.95 14.91
N GLU A 161 -12.61 5.39 15.28
CA GLU A 161 -12.67 4.39 16.37
C GLU A 161 -11.87 3.12 16.01
N GLY A 162 -11.86 2.73 14.74
CA GLY A 162 -11.01 1.66 14.24
C GLY A 162 -9.51 1.90 14.46
N LEU A 163 -9.04 3.16 14.44
CA LEU A 163 -7.64 3.48 14.75
C LEU A 163 -7.29 3.27 16.23
N ARG A 164 -8.23 3.50 17.14
CA ARG A 164 -8.02 3.22 18.58
C ARG A 164 -7.90 1.73 18.87
N VAL A 165 -8.78 0.92 18.26
CA VAL A 165 -8.69 -0.54 18.33
C VAL A 165 -7.36 -1.02 17.80
N LEU A 166 -6.92 -0.42 16.71
CA LEU A 166 -5.66 -0.71 16.07
C LEU A 166 -4.44 -0.42 16.96
N ALA A 167 -4.40 0.72 17.64
CA ALA A 167 -3.31 1.04 18.54
C ALA A 167 -3.15 -0.08 19.61
N GLY A 168 -4.29 -0.60 20.13
CA GLY A 168 -4.29 -1.75 21.01
C GLY A 168 -3.79 -3.04 20.34
N GLU A 169 -4.22 -3.31 19.10
CA GLU A 169 -3.75 -4.48 18.34
C GLU A 169 -2.25 -4.42 18.03
N LEU A 170 -1.70 -3.23 17.77
CA LEU A 170 -0.26 -3.04 17.54
C LEU A 170 0.57 -3.30 18.78
N ASP A 171 0.07 -2.91 19.96
CA ASP A 171 0.72 -3.16 21.25
C ASP A 171 0.71 -4.66 21.58
N GLU A 172 -0.34 -5.40 21.17
CA GLU A 172 -0.44 -6.85 21.35
C GLU A 172 0.38 -7.65 20.32
N LEU A 173 0.66 -7.07 19.15
CA LEU A 173 1.56 -7.66 18.17
C LEU A 173 2.99 -7.50 18.70
N ASP A 174 3.66 -8.60 19.02
CA ASP A 174 5.11 -8.62 19.26
C ASP A 174 5.83 -8.25 17.94
N SER A 175 5.91 -6.94 17.67
CA SER A 175 6.36 -6.38 16.38
C SER A 175 7.24 -5.14 16.61
N ASN A 176 8.29 -5.03 15.81
CA ASN A 176 9.15 -3.84 15.76
C ASN A 176 8.75 -2.90 14.62
N ILE A 177 7.54 -3.02 14.08
CA ILE A 177 7.08 -2.18 12.98
C ILE A 177 6.94 -0.72 13.42
N LEU A 178 7.49 0.19 12.64
CA LEU A 178 7.44 1.63 12.92
C LEU A 178 6.23 2.24 12.23
N LEU A 179 5.31 2.79 12.99
CA LEU A 179 4.18 3.53 12.43
C LEU A 179 4.68 4.86 11.84
N LEU A 180 4.64 4.98 10.51
CA LEU A 180 4.95 6.24 9.82
C LEU A 180 3.85 7.28 10.01
N GLY A 181 2.61 6.84 10.14
CA GLY A 181 1.47 7.70 10.36
C GLY A 181 0.20 7.22 9.64
N VAL A 182 -0.82 8.07 9.70
CA VAL A 182 -2.14 7.83 9.11
C VAL A 182 -2.37 8.79 7.96
N VAL A 183 -2.77 8.25 6.80
CA VAL A 183 -3.12 9.01 5.60
C VAL A 183 -4.63 9.16 5.50
N LEU A 184 -5.10 10.40 5.49
CA LEU A 184 -6.51 10.70 5.25
C LEU A 184 -6.83 10.59 3.76
N MET A 185 -7.77 9.70 3.44
CA MET A 185 -8.18 9.36 2.08
C MET A 185 -9.65 9.69 1.85
N LYS A 186 -10.02 9.98 0.59
CA LYS A 186 -11.41 10.26 0.20
C LYS A 186 -12.06 11.42 0.96
N ILE A 187 -11.31 12.47 1.23
CA ILE A 187 -11.84 13.67 1.87
C ILE A 187 -12.21 14.69 0.79
N SER A 188 -13.43 15.19 0.83
CA SER A 188 -13.87 16.20 -0.15
C SER A 188 -12.99 17.46 -0.09
N ALA A 189 -12.41 17.85 -1.24
CA ALA A 189 -11.63 19.09 -1.35
C ALA A 189 -12.46 20.34 -1.06
N ALA A 190 -13.79 20.29 -1.31
CA ALA A 190 -14.72 21.40 -1.06
C ALA A 190 -15.13 21.54 0.41
N ALA A 191 -14.61 20.71 1.32
CA ALA A 191 -14.98 20.71 2.73
C ALA A 191 -13.79 20.97 3.67
N PRO A 192 -13.18 22.18 3.67
CA PRO A 192 -11.96 22.48 4.43
C PRO A 192 -12.12 22.28 5.94
N ARG A 193 -13.30 22.57 6.50
CA ARG A 193 -13.58 22.32 7.92
C ARG A 193 -13.52 20.84 8.26
N LYS A 194 -14.15 19.98 7.44
CA LYS A 194 -14.12 18.52 7.65
C LYS A 194 -12.71 17.95 7.51
N ARG A 195 -11.88 18.54 6.62
CA ARG A 195 -10.47 18.18 6.50
C ARG A 195 -9.71 18.48 7.80
N ALA A 196 -9.87 19.71 8.33
CA ALA A 196 -9.22 20.13 9.57
C ALA A 196 -9.69 19.30 10.78
N GLU A 197 -11.00 19.06 10.90
CA GLU A 197 -11.57 18.21 11.95
C GLU A 197 -11.00 16.78 11.87
N ALA A 198 -10.99 16.15 10.68
CA ALA A 198 -10.45 14.81 10.51
C ALA A 198 -8.94 14.72 10.82
N GLN A 199 -8.16 15.75 10.47
CA GLN A 199 -6.73 15.81 10.84
C GLN A 199 -6.56 15.94 12.36
N GLN A 200 -7.36 16.78 13.00
CA GLN A 200 -7.32 16.93 14.46
C GLN A 200 -7.71 15.64 15.18
N ASP A 201 -8.79 15.00 14.76
CA ASP A 201 -9.25 13.73 15.33
C ASP A 201 -8.17 12.65 15.25
N VAL A 202 -7.50 12.53 14.08
CA VAL A 202 -6.41 11.59 13.90
C VAL A 202 -5.20 11.96 14.76
N ALA A 203 -4.84 13.24 14.83
CA ALA A 203 -3.75 13.72 15.67
C ALA A 203 -3.98 13.43 17.17
N GLU A 204 -5.22 13.61 17.65
CA GLU A 204 -5.59 13.29 19.03
C GLU A 204 -5.47 11.80 19.34
N ILE A 205 -5.87 10.94 18.41
CA ILE A 205 -5.77 9.48 18.58
C ILE A 205 -4.31 9.00 18.56
N LEU A 206 -3.51 9.58 17.67
CA LEU A 206 -2.11 9.22 17.50
C LEU A 206 -1.18 9.95 18.49
N ALA A 207 -1.71 10.76 19.40
CA ALA A 207 -0.94 11.62 20.28
C ALA A 207 0.19 10.84 20.99
N GLY A 208 1.44 11.25 20.70
CA GLY A 208 2.64 10.61 21.25
C GLY A 208 3.11 9.33 20.57
N VAL A 209 2.41 8.87 19.54
CA VAL A 209 2.79 7.67 18.76
C VAL A 209 3.29 8.03 17.37
N ALA A 210 2.52 8.81 16.61
CA ALA A 210 2.89 9.29 15.29
C ALA A 210 2.06 10.54 14.93
N ASP A 211 2.54 11.33 13.98
CA ASP A 211 1.78 12.45 13.42
C ASP A 211 0.95 12.01 12.20
N PRO A 212 -0.27 12.57 12.01
CA PRO A 212 -0.99 12.36 10.75
C PRO A 212 -0.18 12.93 9.58
N PHE A 213 -0.37 12.36 8.40
CA PHE A 213 0.20 12.95 7.18
C PHE A 213 -0.43 14.31 6.89
N GLN A 214 0.38 15.26 6.42
CA GLN A 214 -0.11 16.58 6.01
C GLN A 214 -0.89 16.46 4.69
N THR A 215 -0.40 15.60 3.81
CA THR A 215 -1.05 15.31 2.53
C THR A 215 -2.35 14.53 2.75
N ILE A 216 -3.43 15.05 2.20
CA ILE A 216 -4.77 14.45 2.24
C ILE A 216 -5.18 14.12 0.82
N ILE A 217 -5.54 12.87 0.57
CA ILE A 217 -6.01 12.43 -0.74
C ILE A 217 -7.50 12.69 -0.89
N ARG A 218 -7.86 13.48 -1.90
CA ARG A 218 -9.24 13.88 -2.19
C ARG A 218 -10.12 12.72 -2.63
N GLU A 219 -11.42 12.89 -2.45
CA GLU A 219 -12.41 12.02 -3.07
C GLU A 219 -12.46 12.27 -4.58
N ALA A 220 -12.30 11.21 -5.37
CA ALA A 220 -12.26 11.30 -6.83
C ALA A 220 -12.68 9.99 -7.49
N GLY A 221 -13.88 9.50 -7.18
CA GLY A 221 -14.39 8.19 -7.66
C GLY A 221 -14.25 7.99 -9.16
N ALA A 222 -14.64 8.97 -9.97
CA ALA A 222 -14.55 8.86 -11.44
C ALA A 222 -13.10 8.73 -11.94
N ALA A 223 -12.15 9.46 -11.35
CA ALA A 223 -10.74 9.38 -11.75
C ALA A 223 -10.14 7.99 -11.43
N TYR A 224 -10.46 7.43 -10.27
CA TYR A 224 -10.03 6.07 -9.92
C TYR A 224 -10.63 5.01 -10.83
N ASP A 225 -11.94 5.11 -11.12
CA ASP A 225 -12.62 4.13 -11.96
C ASP A 225 -12.11 4.18 -13.40
N ASP A 226 -11.89 5.37 -13.94
CA ASP A 226 -11.43 5.55 -15.31
C ASP A 226 -9.96 5.14 -15.48
N SER A 227 -9.08 5.49 -14.54
CA SER A 227 -7.68 5.04 -14.56
C SER A 227 -7.58 3.50 -14.49
N ARG A 228 -8.38 2.86 -13.62
CA ARG A 228 -8.44 1.38 -13.51
C ARG A 228 -8.95 0.72 -14.79
N LYS A 229 -10.00 1.27 -15.43
CA LYS A 229 -10.50 0.78 -16.73
C LYS A 229 -9.45 0.92 -17.83
N ALA A 230 -8.65 1.98 -17.78
CA ALA A 230 -7.54 2.18 -18.69
C ALA A 230 -6.31 1.30 -18.40
N GLY A 231 -6.28 0.61 -17.25
CA GLY A 231 -5.12 -0.16 -16.80
C GLY A 231 -3.91 0.71 -16.44
N LEU A 232 -4.15 1.96 -16.04
CA LEU A 232 -3.13 2.97 -15.75
C LEU A 232 -3.17 3.38 -14.27
N PHE A 233 -2.01 3.74 -13.71
CA PHE A 233 -1.96 4.49 -12.47
C PHE A 233 -2.51 5.91 -12.68
N LEU A 234 -2.87 6.60 -11.60
CA LEU A 234 -3.43 7.96 -11.72
C LEU A 234 -2.47 8.94 -12.38
N HIS A 235 -1.18 8.87 -12.08
CA HIS A 235 -0.18 9.72 -12.72
C HIS A 235 -0.01 9.40 -14.20
N GLU A 236 0.05 8.10 -14.58
CA GLU A 236 0.09 7.67 -15.98
C GLU A 236 -1.17 8.13 -16.73
N TYR A 237 -2.34 8.03 -16.08
CA TYR A 237 -3.61 8.46 -16.67
C TYR A 237 -3.68 9.99 -16.83
N ALA A 238 -3.13 10.75 -15.86
CA ALA A 238 -3.03 12.20 -15.95
C ALA A 238 -2.07 12.63 -17.07
N GLU A 239 -0.94 11.96 -17.21
CA GLU A 239 0.00 12.19 -18.29
C GLU A 239 -0.66 11.89 -19.67
N TRP A 240 -1.26 10.70 -19.80
CA TRP A 240 -2.01 10.36 -21.01
C TRP A 240 -3.10 11.39 -21.32
N ALA A 241 -3.89 11.81 -20.31
CA ALA A 241 -4.95 12.78 -20.47
C ALA A 241 -4.44 14.14 -20.95
N SER A 242 -3.23 14.53 -20.55
CA SER A 242 -2.60 15.79 -21.00
C SER A 242 -2.28 15.80 -22.50
N THR A 243 -2.11 14.63 -23.11
CA THR A 243 -1.87 14.49 -24.55
C THR A 243 -3.14 14.61 -25.39
N ILE A 244 -4.32 14.52 -24.75
CA ILE A 244 -5.61 14.57 -25.46
C ILE A 244 -5.92 16.01 -25.88
N SER A 245 -6.15 16.20 -27.18
CA SER A 245 -6.46 17.53 -27.71
C SER A 245 -7.75 18.08 -27.07
N VAL A 246 -7.76 19.38 -26.78
CA VAL A 246 -8.93 20.12 -26.28
C VAL A 246 -10.16 19.92 -27.19
N ARG A 247 -9.95 19.78 -28.49
CA ARG A 247 -11.03 19.52 -29.48
C ARG A 247 -11.75 18.20 -29.18
N ASN A 248 -11.02 17.13 -28.86
CA ASN A 248 -11.62 15.82 -28.56
C ASN A 248 -12.38 15.86 -27.23
N GLN A 249 -11.92 16.63 -26.27
CA GLN A 249 -12.61 16.84 -24.97
C GLN A 249 -13.91 17.64 -25.17
N ILE A 250 -13.86 18.75 -25.92
CA ILE A 250 -15.03 19.60 -26.20
C ILE A 250 -16.08 18.83 -27.01
N GLN A 251 -15.67 17.95 -27.93
CA GLN A 251 -16.60 17.13 -28.73
C GLN A 251 -17.21 15.97 -27.89
N GLY A 252 -16.90 15.87 -26.60
CA GLY A 252 -17.45 14.85 -25.72
C GLY A 252 -17.02 13.42 -26.04
N ARG A 253 -15.99 13.25 -26.90
CA ARG A 253 -15.46 11.92 -27.30
C ARG A 253 -14.70 11.25 -26.17
N ILE A 254 -14.05 12.06 -25.32
CA ILE A 254 -13.30 11.60 -24.15
C ILE A 254 -13.63 12.55 -23.00
N LYS A 255 -14.12 11.98 -21.90
CA LYS A 255 -14.36 12.73 -20.66
C LYS A 255 -13.18 12.48 -19.72
N ILE A 256 -12.46 13.55 -19.40
CA ILE A 256 -11.38 13.52 -18.41
C ILE A 256 -11.91 14.15 -17.14
N PRO A 257 -11.79 13.47 -15.98
CA PRO A 257 -12.16 14.05 -14.69
C PRO A 257 -11.35 15.32 -14.41
N SER A 258 -12.04 16.42 -14.09
CA SER A 258 -11.39 17.74 -13.89
C SER A 258 -10.39 17.80 -12.74
N ASN A 259 -10.51 16.88 -11.77
CA ASN A 259 -9.65 16.78 -10.60
C ASN A 259 -8.52 15.74 -10.75
N LEU A 260 -8.34 15.17 -11.94
CA LEU A 260 -7.37 14.10 -12.19
C LEU A 260 -5.92 14.54 -11.92
N ALA A 261 -5.53 15.71 -12.45
CA ALA A 261 -4.18 16.23 -12.29
C ALA A 261 -3.86 16.54 -10.82
N ASP A 262 -4.80 17.18 -10.13
CA ASP A 262 -4.64 17.49 -8.71
C ASP A 262 -4.55 16.23 -7.86
N LEU A 263 -5.36 15.20 -8.20
CA LEU A 263 -5.33 13.92 -7.49
C LEU A 263 -3.98 13.20 -7.69
N ALA A 264 -3.47 13.20 -8.93
CA ALA A 264 -2.15 12.65 -9.21
C ALA A 264 -1.05 13.39 -8.43
N GLN A 265 -1.13 14.72 -8.37
CA GLN A 265 -0.21 15.56 -7.62
C GLN A 265 -0.24 15.26 -6.11
N GLU A 266 -1.42 15.08 -5.52
CA GLU A 266 -1.55 14.70 -4.11
C GLU A 266 -0.84 13.36 -3.81
N PHE A 267 -0.83 12.41 -4.73
CA PHE A 267 -0.08 11.16 -4.54
C PHE A 267 1.42 11.33 -4.66
N TYR A 268 1.93 12.23 -5.52
CA TYR A 268 3.35 12.59 -5.56
C TYR A 268 3.77 13.24 -4.24
N GLU A 269 3.03 14.23 -3.76
CA GLU A 269 3.28 14.90 -2.48
C GLU A 269 3.27 13.89 -1.31
N LEU A 270 2.36 12.93 -1.35
CA LEU A 270 2.31 11.87 -0.34
C LEU A 270 3.54 10.94 -0.44
N ALA A 271 3.98 10.58 -1.65
CA ALA A 271 5.16 9.73 -1.83
C ALA A 271 6.42 10.41 -1.27
N ASP A 272 6.58 11.71 -1.54
CA ASP A 272 7.67 12.53 -0.97
C ASP A 272 7.59 12.57 0.56
N GLU A 273 6.39 12.82 1.12
CA GLU A 273 6.19 12.88 2.58
C GLU A 273 6.48 11.52 3.24
N VAL A 274 6.13 10.40 2.59
CA VAL A 274 6.48 9.05 3.09
C VAL A 274 7.99 8.85 3.09
N ASP A 275 8.69 9.24 2.02
CA ASP A 275 10.15 9.11 1.93
C ASP A 275 10.86 9.97 2.98
N ASP A 276 10.40 11.19 3.22
CA ASP A 276 10.94 12.07 4.26
C ASP A 276 10.78 11.46 5.66
N ARG A 277 9.63 10.84 5.94
CA ARG A 277 9.38 10.17 7.22
C ARG A 277 10.24 8.92 7.39
N ILE A 278 10.44 8.14 6.33
CA ILE A 278 11.36 7.01 6.34
C ILE A 278 12.78 7.49 6.62
N ALA A 279 13.25 8.52 5.93
CA ALA A 279 14.58 9.08 6.14
C ALA A 279 14.78 9.64 7.56
N LEU A 280 13.74 10.24 8.14
CA LEU A 280 13.76 10.69 9.53
C LEU A 280 13.84 9.50 10.50
N ALA A 281 13.02 8.48 10.30
CA ALA A 281 13.02 7.28 11.14
C ALA A 281 14.39 6.57 11.14
N GLU A 282 15.03 6.45 9.97
CA GLU A 282 16.38 5.88 9.84
C GLU A 282 17.41 6.67 10.64
N ARG A 283 17.42 8.00 10.50
CA ARG A 283 18.34 8.87 11.26
C ARG A 283 18.18 8.73 12.78
N LEU A 284 16.93 8.61 13.25
CA LEU A 284 16.64 8.43 14.68
C LEU A 284 17.10 7.06 15.19
N LEU A 285 16.98 6.01 14.38
CA LEU A 285 17.46 4.67 14.71
C LEU A 285 18.99 4.59 14.73
N GLU A 286 19.68 5.30 13.85
CA GLU A 286 21.16 5.38 13.82
C GLU A 286 21.70 6.20 14.99
N GLY A 287 21.04 7.30 15.35
CA GLY A 287 21.45 8.17 16.46
C GLY A 287 21.30 7.55 17.84
N ASN A 288 20.50 6.49 17.96
CA ASN A 288 20.27 5.75 19.22
C ASN A 288 21.15 4.48 19.35
N ARG A 289 22.02 4.20 18.40
CA ARG A 289 23.04 3.14 18.44
C ARG A 289 24.37 3.69 18.89
#